data_9398fa2c4189c2e9abed88c5633f8a32
#
_entry.id   9398fa2c4189c2e9abed88c5633f8a32
#
_cell.length_a   1.000
_cell.length_b   1.000
_cell.length_c   1.000
_cell.angle_alpha   90.00
_cell.angle_beta   90.00
_cell.angle_gamma   90.00
#
_symmetry.space_group_name_H-M   'P 1'
#
loop_
_entity.id
_entity.type
_entity.pdbx_description
1 polymer ?
#
loop_
_entity_poly.entity_id
_entity_poly.type
_entity_poly.pdbx_seq_one_letter_code
_entity_poly.pdbx_strand_id
1 'polypeptide(L)'
;MNINEVKGAGLTSEAVRRKLGDELKTLGIKNNEVIDLVSSMPRHLFIDSALTNRAYENVSLPIGFRQTISQPYIVAKMTELIHEMTSMKNVLEIGTGSGYQTSILSMLFDKVTTIE
;
A
#
# COMPACT_ATOMS: atom_id res chain seq x y z
N MET A 1 -10.37 -7.43 8.43
CA MET A 1 -9.70 -6.28 9.08
C MET A 1 -10.36 -5.00 8.63
N ASN A 2 -10.80 -4.19 9.57
CA ASN A 2 -11.25 -2.84 9.28
C ASN A 2 -10.06 -1.89 9.43
N ILE A 3 -9.55 -1.36 8.33
CA ILE A 3 -8.36 -0.51 8.33
C ILE A 3 -8.55 0.77 9.15
N ASN A 4 -9.79 1.24 9.30
CA ASN A 4 -10.09 2.44 10.08
C ASN A 4 -9.97 2.21 11.59
N GLU A 5 -9.95 0.96 12.02
CA GLU A 5 -9.80 0.58 13.43
C GLU A 5 -8.35 0.33 13.82
N VAL A 6 -7.45 0.19 12.84
CA VAL A 6 -6.03 -0.06 13.12
C VAL A 6 -5.35 1.26 13.46
N LYS A 7 -5.16 1.49 14.74
CA LYS A 7 -4.44 2.64 15.25
C LYS A 7 -3.03 2.20 15.64
N GLY A 8 -2.04 2.86 15.09
CA GLY A 8 -0.66 2.67 15.49
C GLY A 8 -0.24 3.66 16.57
N ALA A 9 0.98 3.54 17.03
CA ALA A 9 1.63 4.45 17.96
C ALA A 9 3.04 4.77 17.47
N GLY A 10 3.56 5.95 17.78
CA GLY A 10 4.90 6.35 17.37
C GLY A 10 5.05 6.28 15.85
N LEU A 11 6.02 5.50 15.37
CA LEU A 11 6.35 5.37 13.94
C LEU A 11 5.31 4.59 13.12
N THR A 12 4.26 4.04 13.73
CA THR A 12 3.15 3.40 13.03
C THR A 12 1.83 4.18 13.18
N SER A 13 1.88 5.37 13.76
CA SER A 13 0.71 6.20 14.02
C SER A 13 0.03 6.71 12.75
N GLU A 14 -1.21 7.14 12.89
CA GLU A 14 -1.94 7.79 11.80
C GLU A 14 -1.18 9.02 11.27
N ALA A 15 -0.54 9.78 12.14
CA ALA A 15 0.23 10.96 11.75
C ALA A 15 1.40 10.60 10.82
N VAL A 16 2.12 9.53 11.13
CA VAL A 16 3.22 9.05 10.29
C VAL A 16 2.70 8.53 8.95
N ARG A 17 1.60 7.80 8.95
CA ARG A 17 0.96 7.31 7.73
C ARG A 17 0.48 8.45 6.84
N ARG A 18 -0.12 9.47 7.44
CA ARG A 18 -0.57 10.66 6.71
C ARG A 18 0.61 11.42 6.10
N LYS A 19 1.72 11.50 6.82
CA LYS A 19 2.95 12.10 6.31
C LYS A 19 3.47 11.37 5.07
N LEU A 20 3.39 10.06 5.04
CA LEU A 20 3.70 9.28 3.84
C LEU A 20 2.79 9.67 2.68
N GLY A 21 1.49 9.80 2.92
CA GLY A 21 0.53 10.26 1.91
C GLY A 21 0.90 11.63 1.34
N ASP A 22 1.30 12.57 2.19
CA ASP A 22 1.73 13.90 1.77
C ASP A 22 3.01 13.83 0.92
N GLU A 23 3.95 12.96 1.28
CA GLU A 23 5.15 12.72 0.50
C GLU A 23 4.81 12.19 -0.91
N LEU A 24 3.86 11.27 -1.00
CA LEU A 24 3.41 10.74 -2.29
C LEU A 24 2.80 11.82 -3.18
N LYS A 25 2.03 12.75 -2.60
CA LYS A 25 1.53 13.93 -3.33
C LYS A 25 2.68 14.76 -3.89
N THR A 26 3.68 15.02 -3.10
CA THR A 26 4.87 15.77 -3.50
C THR A 26 5.60 15.08 -4.65
N LEU A 27 5.61 13.75 -4.64
CA LEU A 27 6.23 12.94 -5.69
C LEU A 27 5.38 12.79 -6.96
N GLY A 28 4.17 13.34 -6.97
CA GLY A 28 3.34 13.41 -8.17
C GLY A 28 2.13 12.48 -8.23
N ILE A 29 1.82 11.76 -7.17
CA ILE A 29 0.57 11.01 -7.10
C ILE A 29 -0.58 12.00 -6.96
N LYS A 30 -1.55 11.92 -7.86
CA LYS A 30 -2.65 12.89 -7.97
C LYS A 30 -4.00 12.34 -7.55
N ASN A 31 -4.19 11.03 -7.61
CA ASN A 31 -5.46 10.39 -7.27
C ASN A 31 -5.63 10.38 -5.75
N ASN A 32 -6.58 11.18 -5.25
CA ASN A 32 -6.82 11.31 -3.81
C ASN A 32 -7.27 10.00 -3.16
N GLU A 33 -8.02 9.18 -3.86
CA GLU A 33 -8.47 7.89 -3.35
C GLU A 33 -7.29 6.93 -3.11
N VAL A 34 -6.33 6.91 -4.03
CA VAL A 34 -5.11 6.13 -3.87
C VAL A 34 -4.28 6.65 -2.71
N ILE A 35 -4.13 7.96 -2.58
CA ILE A 35 -3.39 8.59 -1.47
C ILE A 35 -4.05 8.25 -0.14
N ASP A 36 -5.37 8.36 -0.05
CA ASP A 36 -6.10 8.04 1.18
C ASP A 36 -5.95 6.57 1.57
N LEU A 37 -5.96 5.67 0.61
CA LEU A 37 -5.74 4.25 0.86
C LEU A 37 -4.33 3.96 1.38
N VAL A 38 -3.31 4.53 0.76
CA VAL A 38 -1.93 4.34 1.22
C VAL A 38 -1.72 4.97 2.60
N SER A 39 -2.34 6.12 2.85
CA SER A 39 -2.25 6.79 4.15
C SER A 39 -2.97 6.06 5.27
N SER A 40 -3.97 5.25 4.97
CA SER A 40 -4.75 4.52 5.98
C SER A 40 -4.41 3.05 6.09
N MET A 41 -3.85 2.43 5.05
CA MET A 41 -3.51 1.00 5.07
C MET A 41 -2.39 0.74 6.09
N PRO A 42 -2.60 -0.18 7.04
CA PRO A 42 -1.60 -0.47 8.07
C PRO A 42 -0.46 -1.31 7.51
N ARG A 43 0.43 -0.69 6.75
CA ARG A 43 1.55 -1.36 6.06
C ARG A 43 2.41 -2.19 7.02
N HIS A 44 2.56 -1.75 8.28
CA HIS A 44 3.36 -2.46 9.27
C HIS A 44 2.83 -3.88 9.59
N LEU A 45 1.57 -4.17 9.28
CA LEU A 45 1.01 -5.53 9.44
C LEU A 45 1.40 -6.49 8.31
N PHE A 46 2.02 -5.98 7.25
CA PHE A 46 2.41 -6.76 6.08
C PHE A 46 3.91 -7.06 6.02
N ILE A 47 4.65 -6.71 7.05
CA ILE A 47 6.11 -6.89 7.13
C ILE A 47 6.49 -7.58 8.44
N ASP A 48 7.74 -8.04 8.51
CA ASP A 48 8.30 -8.60 9.73
C ASP A 48 8.28 -7.57 10.85
N SER A 49 7.95 -8.01 12.07
CA SER A 49 7.89 -7.14 13.25
C SER A 49 9.22 -6.42 13.53
N ALA A 50 10.34 -7.01 13.15
CA ALA A 50 11.65 -6.38 13.29
C ALA A 50 11.81 -5.11 12.44
N LEU A 51 10.99 -4.94 11.39
CA LEU A 51 11.03 -3.80 10.47
C LEU A 51 9.89 -2.81 10.70
N THR A 52 9.07 -3.00 11.73
CA THR A 52 7.89 -2.18 12.01
C THR A 52 8.18 -0.68 11.99
N ASN A 53 9.32 -0.26 12.55
CA ASN A 53 9.70 1.14 12.62
C ASN A 53 10.03 1.76 11.26
N ARG A 54 10.22 0.95 10.23
CA ARG A 54 10.51 1.38 8.87
C ARG A 54 9.32 1.25 7.91
N ALA A 55 8.18 0.81 8.43
CA ALA A 55 7.01 0.45 7.62
C ALA A 55 6.51 1.60 6.73
N TYR A 56 6.64 2.84 7.19
CA TYR A 56 6.10 4.03 6.50
C TYR A 56 7.18 4.89 5.86
N GLU A 57 8.41 4.39 5.79
CA GLU A 57 9.42 4.97 4.92
C GLU A 57 9.08 4.65 3.46
N ASN A 58 9.35 5.58 2.56
CA ASN A 58 9.11 5.37 1.14
C ASN A 58 10.25 4.56 0.49
N VAL A 59 10.39 3.33 0.94
CA VAL A 59 11.43 2.39 0.49
C VAL A 59 10.83 0.99 0.36
N SER A 60 11.46 0.13 -0.44
CA SER A 60 11.17 -1.31 -0.43
C SER A 60 11.81 -1.95 0.80
N LEU A 61 11.20 -3.01 1.31
CA LEU A 61 11.70 -3.75 2.46
C LEU A 61 11.65 -5.26 2.17
N PRO A 62 12.58 -6.04 2.75
CA PRO A 62 12.56 -7.49 2.56
C PRO A 62 11.36 -8.14 3.27
N ILE A 63 10.79 -9.17 2.65
CA ILE A 63 9.70 -9.98 3.22
C ILE A 63 10.06 -11.47 3.30
N GLY A 64 11.34 -11.82 3.14
CA GLY A 64 11.80 -13.20 3.09
C GLY A 64 11.84 -13.76 1.67
N PHE A 65 12.43 -14.95 1.51
CA PHE A 65 12.53 -15.66 0.23
C PHE A 65 13.11 -14.82 -0.91
N ARG A 66 14.02 -13.89 -0.60
CA ARG A 66 14.63 -12.93 -1.54
C ARG A 66 13.60 -12.05 -2.25
N GLN A 67 12.45 -11.83 -1.60
CA GLN A 67 11.39 -10.97 -2.10
C GLN A 67 11.29 -9.71 -1.25
N THR A 68 10.62 -8.70 -1.80
CA THR A 68 10.42 -7.42 -1.12
C THR A 68 8.95 -7.00 -1.20
N ILE A 69 8.52 -6.23 -0.20
CA ILE A 69 7.35 -5.38 -0.35
C ILE A 69 7.80 -4.14 -1.12
N SER A 70 7.07 -3.79 -2.17
CA SER A 70 7.46 -2.67 -3.03
C SER A 70 7.40 -1.34 -2.29
N GLN A 71 8.24 -0.40 -2.72
CA GLN A 71 8.23 0.97 -2.23
C GLN A 71 6.82 1.57 -2.32
N PRO A 72 6.35 2.29 -1.31
CA PRO A 72 5.00 2.89 -1.32
C PRO A 72 4.69 3.73 -2.55
N TYR A 73 5.65 4.52 -3.02
CA TYR A 73 5.45 5.29 -4.25
C TYR A 73 5.15 4.39 -5.46
N ILE A 74 5.86 3.28 -5.61
CA ILE A 74 5.64 2.35 -6.72
C ILE A 74 4.25 1.71 -6.63
N VAL A 75 3.86 1.28 -5.43
CA VAL A 75 2.51 0.73 -5.20
C VAL A 75 1.45 1.77 -5.57
N ALA A 76 1.59 2.99 -5.09
CA ALA A 76 0.65 4.07 -5.37
C ALA A 76 0.60 4.41 -6.87
N LYS A 77 1.74 4.50 -7.53
CA LYS A 77 1.82 4.84 -8.95
C LYS A 77 1.19 3.77 -9.84
N MET A 78 1.51 2.51 -9.59
CA MET A 78 0.92 1.40 -10.34
C MET A 78 -0.60 1.35 -10.13
N THR A 79 -1.05 1.53 -8.90
CA THR A 79 -2.48 1.53 -8.57
C THR A 79 -3.20 2.69 -9.24
N GLU A 80 -2.61 3.89 -9.19
CA GLU A 80 -3.17 5.09 -9.85
C GLU A 80 -3.33 4.89 -11.35
N LEU A 81 -2.30 4.37 -12.00
CA LEU A 81 -2.32 4.13 -13.44
C LEU A 81 -3.43 3.14 -13.84
N ILE A 82 -3.53 2.02 -13.13
CA ILE A 82 -4.55 1.01 -13.42
C ILE A 82 -5.95 1.58 -13.17
N HIS A 83 -6.12 2.25 -12.03
CA HIS A 83 -7.42 2.79 -11.64
C HIS A 83 -7.92 3.87 -12.61
N GLU A 84 -7.03 4.69 -13.14
CA GLU A 84 -7.37 5.76 -14.08
C GLU A 84 -7.53 5.28 -15.53
N MET A 85 -6.80 4.23 -15.92
CA MET A 85 -6.80 3.74 -17.30
C MET A 85 -7.97 2.85 -17.66
N THR A 86 -8.74 2.38 -16.69
CA THR A 86 -9.79 1.41 -16.95
C THR A 86 -11.05 1.70 -16.16
N SER A 87 -12.20 1.45 -16.79
CA SER A 87 -13.49 1.35 -16.12
C SER A 87 -13.80 -0.07 -15.65
N MET A 88 -12.89 -1.03 -15.89
CA MET A 88 -13.09 -2.42 -15.49
C MET A 88 -12.98 -2.55 -13.98
N LYS A 89 -13.77 -3.48 -13.44
CA LYS A 89 -13.88 -3.66 -11.98
C LYS A 89 -13.14 -4.87 -11.47
N ASN A 90 -12.53 -5.64 -12.37
CA ASN A 90 -11.76 -6.83 -12.05
C ASN A 90 -10.30 -6.61 -12.38
N VAL A 91 -9.41 -7.05 -11.50
CA VAL A 91 -7.97 -6.91 -11.69
C VAL A 91 -7.28 -8.23 -11.37
N LEU A 92 -6.24 -8.54 -12.14
CA LEU A 92 -5.36 -9.67 -11.90
C LEU A 92 -4.00 -9.14 -11.45
N GLU A 93 -3.56 -9.62 -10.30
CA GLU A 93 -2.21 -9.35 -9.78
C GLU A 93 -1.34 -10.59 -9.95
N ILE A 94 -0.15 -10.40 -10.50
CA ILE A 94 0.90 -11.42 -10.54
C ILE A 94 1.96 -11.02 -9.53
N GLY A 95 2.21 -11.88 -8.54
CA GLY A 95 3.16 -11.60 -7.47
C GLY A 95 2.49 -11.07 -6.21
N THR A 96 1.73 -11.90 -5.51
CA THR A 96 1.03 -11.54 -4.28
C THR A 96 1.97 -11.00 -3.20
N GLY A 97 3.14 -11.62 -3.03
CA GLY A 97 4.10 -11.25 -2.00
C GLY A 97 3.48 -11.26 -0.60
N SER A 98 3.58 -10.14 0.10
CA SER A 98 3.00 -9.98 1.44
C SER A 98 1.49 -9.72 1.43
N GLY A 99 0.90 -9.45 0.25
CA GLY A 99 -0.51 -9.09 0.13
C GLY A 99 -0.81 -7.60 0.32
N TYR A 100 0.19 -6.75 0.46
CA TYR A 100 -0.02 -5.30 0.65
C TYR A 100 -0.69 -4.66 -0.56
N GLN A 101 -0.12 -4.86 -1.75
CA GLN A 101 -0.71 -4.37 -3.00
C GLN A 101 -2.10 -4.98 -3.22
N THR A 102 -2.26 -6.27 -2.94
CA THR A 102 -3.54 -6.97 -3.04
C THR A 102 -4.61 -6.30 -2.19
N SER A 103 -4.26 -5.94 -0.96
CA SER A 103 -5.18 -5.27 -0.03
C SER A 103 -5.60 -3.90 -0.54
N ILE A 104 -4.68 -3.13 -1.10
CA ILE A 104 -4.99 -1.82 -1.69
C ILE A 104 -5.92 -2.00 -2.90
N LEU A 105 -5.61 -2.93 -3.79
CA LEU A 105 -6.45 -3.20 -4.96
C LEU A 105 -7.85 -3.63 -4.55
N SER A 106 -7.98 -4.42 -3.48
CA SER A 106 -9.28 -4.89 -3.00
C SER A 106 -10.22 -3.78 -2.54
N MET A 107 -9.67 -2.62 -2.20
CA MET A 107 -10.46 -1.46 -1.79
C MET A 107 -10.94 -0.61 -2.99
N LEU A 108 -10.37 -0.82 -4.18
CA LEU A 108 -10.67 -0.05 -5.39
C LEU A 108 -11.42 -0.86 -6.46
N PHE A 109 -11.21 -2.16 -6.49
CA PHE A 109 -11.79 -3.04 -7.51
C PHE A 109 -12.79 -4.00 -6.87
N ASP A 110 -13.81 -4.38 -7.65
CA ASP A 110 -14.85 -5.30 -7.17
C ASP A 110 -14.30 -6.73 -6.98
N LYS A 111 -13.36 -7.12 -7.84
CA LYS A 111 -12.74 -8.45 -7.77
C LYS A 111 -11.25 -8.35 -8.03
N VAL A 112 -10.48 -8.91 -7.13
CA VAL A 112 -9.02 -9.05 -7.28
C VAL A 112 -8.69 -10.54 -7.31
N THR A 113 -8.03 -10.97 -8.37
CA THR A 113 -7.42 -12.30 -8.45
C THR A 113 -5.92 -12.12 -8.34
N THR A 114 -5.28 -12.85 -7.44
CA THR A 114 -3.84 -12.72 -7.21
C THR A 114 -3.15 -14.06 -7.29
N ILE A 115 -1.97 -14.08 -7.90
CA ILE A 115 -1.17 -15.28 -8.14
C ILE A 115 0.25 -15.03 -7.66
N GLU A 116 0.77 -15.96 -6.87
CA GLU A 116 2.16 -15.95 -6.42
C GLU A 116 3.07 -16.71 -7.38
#